data_8af6667ae997404ebfd1c526f96f1be0
#
_entry.id   8af6667ae997404ebfd1c526f96f1be0
#
_cell.length_a   1.000
_cell.length_b   1.000
_cell.length_c   1.000
_cell.angle_alpha   90.00
_cell.angle_beta   90.00
_cell.angle_gamma   90.00
#
_symmetry.space_group_name_H-M   'P 1'
#
loop_
_entity.id
_entity.type
_entity.pdbx_description
1 polymer ?
#
loop_
_entity_poly.entity_id
_entity_poly.type
_entity_poly.pdbx_seq_one_letter_code
_entity_poly.pdbx_strand_id
1 'polypeptide(L)'
;GTKRLEGIITSMDIVDFLGGGSKNLLVEKYYNENLLAAINADVSEIMQRDVAFLTTKASISDAVEMMIQRNTGGLPVVDEDNRVCAIFTERDFLDLMADTIDYDSIKNHMSTKVKTVPFDTTIEEAAKIMVNRGFRRLPIVKDGILIGIVTASNIMNFLGNGKAFEKLVTGNFHEALSEPITSLINKDVVWASPEMDLGDAARLMIEKRVGSLPVIDNDVLCGIITERDFLRAVY
;
A
#
# COMPACT_ATOMS: atom_id res chain seq x y z
N GLY A 1 8.44 -27.72 1.09
CA GLY A 1 8.49 -26.87 2.30
C GLY A 1 7.34 -27.18 3.23
N THR A 2 7.48 -26.87 4.50
CA THR A 2 6.50 -27.18 5.57
C THR A 2 5.23 -26.35 5.49
N LYS A 3 5.21 -25.25 4.66
CA LYS A 3 4.17 -24.22 4.59
C LYS A 3 3.89 -23.50 5.94
N ARG A 4 4.71 -23.68 6.96
CA ARG A 4 4.56 -22.99 8.24
C ARG A 4 4.81 -21.50 8.07
N LEU A 5 4.04 -20.68 8.80
CA LEU A 5 4.21 -19.24 8.83
C LEU A 5 5.54 -18.88 9.51
N GLU A 6 6.45 -18.24 8.78
CA GLU A 6 7.75 -17.78 9.29
C GLU A 6 7.85 -16.25 9.27
N GLY A 7 7.14 -15.60 8.37
CA GLY A 7 7.15 -14.15 8.21
C GLY A 7 6.23 -13.70 7.09
N ILE A 8 6.15 -12.39 6.89
CA ILE A 8 5.40 -11.75 5.79
C ILE A 8 6.25 -10.66 5.15
N ILE A 9 6.12 -10.51 3.83
CA ILE A 9 6.66 -9.40 3.05
C ILE A 9 5.52 -8.70 2.33
N THR A 10 5.55 -7.39 2.35
CA THR A 10 4.60 -6.51 1.67
C THR A 10 5.32 -5.62 0.64
N SER A 11 4.55 -4.94 -0.21
CA SER A 11 5.11 -3.93 -1.12
C SER A 11 5.88 -2.82 -0.38
N MET A 12 5.47 -2.49 0.86
CA MET A 12 6.16 -1.48 1.67
C MET A 12 7.54 -1.96 2.13
N ASP A 13 7.70 -3.25 2.44
CA ASP A 13 9.00 -3.82 2.81
C ASP A 13 9.98 -3.76 1.62
N ILE A 14 9.49 -3.99 0.40
CA ILE A 14 10.28 -3.88 -0.83
C ILE A 14 10.62 -2.41 -1.14
N VAL A 15 9.67 -1.49 -0.96
CA VAL A 15 9.91 -0.05 -1.13
C VAL A 15 10.90 0.47 -0.09
N ASP A 16 10.83 0.01 1.18
CA ASP A 16 11.81 0.33 2.22
C ASP A 16 13.19 -0.19 1.85
N PHE A 17 13.30 -1.43 1.42
CA PHE A 17 14.55 -2.06 1.03
C PHE A 17 15.23 -1.36 -0.16
N LEU A 18 14.47 -1.00 -1.20
CA LEU A 18 14.98 -0.40 -2.43
C LEU A 18 14.95 1.15 -2.40
N GLY A 19 14.05 1.76 -1.63
CA GLY A 19 13.80 3.21 -1.61
C GLY A 19 14.58 4.00 -0.56
N GLY A 20 15.58 3.42 0.09
CA GLY A 20 16.43 4.13 1.06
C GLY A 20 15.81 4.28 2.46
N GLY A 21 14.92 3.37 2.86
CA GLY A 21 14.40 3.28 4.22
C GLY A 21 15.31 2.47 5.16
N SER A 22 14.79 2.04 6.31
CA SER A 22 15.57 1.32 7.32
C SER A 22 16.12 -0.02 6.83
N LYS A 23 15.40 -0.70 5.95
CA LYS A 23 15.83 -1.97 5.34
C LYS A 23 16.89 -1.78 4.26
N ASN A 24 17.02 -0.59 3.69
CA ASN A 24 18.09 -0.25 2.75
C ASN A 24 19.48 -0.31 3.41
N LEU A 25 19.57 -0.10 4.73
CA LEU A 25 20.81 -0.28 5.49
C LEU A 25 21.41 -1.69 5.34
N LEU A 26 20.60 -2.69 5.00
CA LEU A 26 21.09 -4.04 4.69
C LEU A 26 21.96 -4.01 3.42
N VAL A 27 21.53 -3.27 2.39
CA VAL A 27 22.29 -3.11 1.13
C VAL A 27 23.64 -2.46 1.40
N GLU A 28 23.64 -1.38 2.19
CA GLU A 28 24.87 -0.63 2.52
C GLU A 28 25.84 -1.46 3.38
N LYS A 29 25.34 -2.07 4.47
CA LYS A 29 26.19 -2.71 5.48
C LYS A 29 26.61 -4.14 5.15
N TYR A 30 25.72 -4.93 4.53
CA TYR A 30 25.95 -6.36 4.32
C TYR A 30 26.33 -6.69 2.88
N TYR A 31 25.98 -5.82 1.94
CA TYR A 31 26.23 -6.05 0.52
C TYR A 31 27.15 -5.01 -0.12
N ASN A 32 27.80 -4.13 0.69
CA ASN A 32 28.74 -3.10 0.23
C ASN A 32 28.19 -2.29 -0.95
N GLU A 33 26.93 -1.83 -0.85
CA GLU A 33 26.20 -1.12 -1.90
C GLU A 33 25.97 -1.95 -3.19
N ASN A 34 26.26 -3.25 -3.17
CA ASN A 34 26.00 -4.13 -4.28
C ASN A 34 24.53 -4.56 -4.29
N LEU A 35 23.71 -3.75 -4.95
CA LEU A 35 22.27 -3.97 -5.01
C LEU A 35 21.91 -5.32 -5.68
N LEU A 36 22.66 -5.74 -6.72
CA LEU A 36 22.42 -7.02 -7.38
C LEU A 36 22.60 -8.20 -6.42
N ALA A 37 23.60 -8.16 -5.55
CA ALA A 37 23.77 -9.15 -4.49
C ALA A 37 22.61 -9.09 -3.49
N ALA A 38 22.21 -7.88 -3.08
CA ALA A 38 21.15 -7.65 -2.12
C ALA A 38 19.77 -8.15 -2.62
N ILE A 39 19.41 -7.93 -3.88
CA ILE A 39 18.13 -8.42 -4.44
C ILE A 39 18.10 -9.94 -4.64
N ASN A 40 19.25 -10.61 -4.65
CA ASN A 40 19.36 -12.07 -4.67
C ASN A 40 19.48 -12.68 -3.27
N ALA A 41 19.43 -11.87 -2.22
CA ALA A 41 19.41 -12.34 -0.83
C ALA A 41 18.07 -13.04 -0.50
N ASP A 42 18.10 -13.85 0.55
CA ASP A 42 16.89 -14.51 1.02
C ASP A 42 15.86 -13.48 1.53
N VAL A 43 14.59 -13.68 1.18
CA VAL A 43 13.48 -12.83 1.67
C VAL A 43 13.39 -12.78 3.20
N SER A 44 13.95 -13.79 3.87
CA SER A 44 14.04 -13.86 5.33
C SER A 44 14.87 -12.72 5.96
N GLU A 45 15.68 -12.02 5.18
CA GLU A 45 16.46 -10.87 5.63
C GLU A 45 15.64 -9.59 5.79
N ILE A 46 14.55 -9.47 5.02
CA ILE A 46 13.69 -8.28 5.03
C ILE A 46 12.27 -8.54 5.53
N MET A 47 11.87 -9.82 5.70
CA MET A 47 10.52 -10.15 6.15
C MET A 47 10.26 -9.69 7.59
N GLN A 48 9.01 -9.36 7.87
CA GLN A 48 8.53 -9.15 9.22
C GLN A 48 8.27 -10.50 9.87
N ARG A 49 8.85 -10.75 11.05
CA ARG A 49 8.72 -12.04 11.78
C ARG A 49 7.59 -12.03 12.81
N ASP A 50 7.30 -10.87 13.41
CA ASP A 50 6.15 -10.68 14.30
C ASP A 50 4.89 -10.47 13.44
N VAL A 51 4.33 -11.58 12.93
CA VAL A 51 3.18 -11.59 12.05
C VAL A 51 1.92 -11.88 12.84
N ALA A 52 0.96 -10.93 12.81
CA ALA A 52 -0.40 -11.22 13.24
C ALA A 52 -1.05 -12.18 12.23
N PHE A 53 -1.72 -13.20 12.71
CA PHE A 53 -2.38 -14.22 11.89
C PHE A 53 -3.73 -14.63 12.48
N LEU A 54 -4.55 -15.25 11.67
CA LEU A 54 -5.83 -15.85 12.06
C LEU A 54 -5.74 -17.37 12.02
N THR A 55 -6.55 -18.03 12.81
CA THR A 55 -6.82 -19.45 12.62
C THR A 55 -8.03 -19.64 11.69
N THR A 56 -8.19 -20.83 11.12
CA THR A 56 -9.37 -21.17 10.29
C THR A 56 -10.70 -21.10 11.03
N LYS A 57 -10.67 -20.94 12.37
CA LYS A 57 -11.84 -20.84 13.23
C LYS A 57 -12.15 -19.40 13.67
N ALA A 58 -11.28 -18.43 13.31
CA ALA A 58 -11.49 -17.04 13.65
C ALA A 58 -12.71 -16.47 12.89
N SER A 59 -13.44 -15.59 13.55
CA SER A 59 -14.56 -14.87 12.94
C SER A 59 -14.05 -13.68 12.11
N ILE A 60 -14.93 -13.11 11.27
CA ILE A 60 -14.65 -11.88 10.55
C ILE A 60 -14.41 -10.71 11.53
N SER A 61 -15.17 -10.68 12.63
CA SER A 61 -15.00 -9.68 13.68
C SER A 61 -13.60 -9.75 14.31
N ASP A 62 -13.12 -10.97 14.62
CA ASP A 62 -11.74 -11.15 15.13
C ASP A 62 -10.70 -10.65 14.13
N ALA A 63 -10.94 -10.87 12.82
CA ALA A 63 -10.04 -10.41 11.76
C ALA A 63 -9.99 -8.88 11.70
N VAL A 64 -11.15 -8.21 11.72
CA VAL A 64 -11.25 -6.74 11.67
C VAL A 64 -10.58 -6.12 12.89
N GLU A 65 -10.90 -6.63 14.10
CA GLU A 65 -10.28 -6.16 15.34
C GLU A 65 -8.76 -6.28 15.29
N MET A 66 -8.24 -7.43 14.88
CA MET A 66 -6.81 -7.66 14.76
C MET A 66 -6.15 -6.76 13.72
N MET A 67 -6.79 -6.51 12.56
CA MET A 67 -6.28 -5.58 11.56
C MET A 67 -6.15 -4.16 12.11
N ILE A 68 -7.14 -3.70 12.88
CA ILE A 68 -7.14 -2.37 13.51
C ILE A 68 -6.06 -2.29 14.58
N GLN A 69 -6.03 -3.24 15.53
CA GLN A 69 -5.08 -3.25 16.65
C GLN A 69 -3.62 -3.38 16.19
N ARG A 70 -3.35 -4.25 15.22
CA ARG A 70 -2.00 -4.50 14.70
C ARG A 70 -1.61 -3.56 13.56
N ASN A 71 -2.50 -2.65 13.17
CA ASN A 71 -2.32 -1.72 12.05
C ASN A 71 -1.84 -2.42 10.75
N THR A 72 -2.42 -3.58 10.43
CA THR A 72 -2.09 -4.38 9.25
C THR A 72 -3.26 -4.45 8.27
N GLY A 73 -2.97 -4.53 6.97
CA GLY A 73 -3.99 -4.62 5.91
C GLY A 73 -4.20 -6.04 5.41
N GLY A 74 -3.55 -7.03 6.03
CA GLY A 74 -3.72 -8.43 5.68
C GLY A 74 -3.22 -9.35 6.79
N LEU A 75 -3.92 -10.46 6.98
CA LEU A 75 -3.66 -11.46 7.99
C LEU A 75 -3.56 -12.84 7.32
N PRO A 76 -2.40 -13.51 7.38
CA PRO A 76 -2.32 -14.92 7.03
C PRO A 76 -3.31 -15.75 7.87
N VAL A 77 -3.93 -16.74 7.25
CA VAL A 77 -4.79 -17.71 7.95
C VAL A 77 -4.04 -19.02 8.02
N VAL A 78 -3.95 -19.60 9.22
CA VAL A 78 -3.24 -20.84 9.45
C VAL A 78 -4.16 -21.95 9.94
N ASP A 79 -3.80 -23.18 9.62
CA ASP A 79 -4.45 -24.40 10.12
C ASP A 79 -3.93 -24.79 11.53
N GLU A 80 -4.39 -25.93 12.06
CA GLU A 80 -4.02 -26.44 13.38
C GLU A 80 -2.52 -26.83 13.46
N ASP A 81 -1.86 -27.09 12.33
CA ASP A 81 -0.41 -27.37 12.24
C ASP A 81 0.43 -26.09 12.03
N ASN A 82 -0.18 -24.91 12.14
CA ASN A 82 0.43 -23.59 11.87
C ASN A 82 0.90 -23.43 10.41
N ARG A 83 0.22 -24.07 9.46
CA ARG A 83 0.50 -23.95 8.03
C ARG A 83 -0.40 -22.90 7.41
N VAL A 84 0.19 -22.01 6.60
CA VAL A 84 -0.57 -20.98 5.86
C VAL A 84 -1.48 -21.67 4.83
N CYS A 85 -2.78 -21.44 4.93
CA CYS A 85 -3.81 -21.94 4.02
C CYS A 85 -4.54 -20.84 3.26
N ALA A 86 -4.56 -19.60 3.77
CA ALA A 86 -5.17 -18.45 3.11
C ALA A 86 -4.53 -17.14 3.59
N ILE A 87 -4.98 -16.03 3.03
CA ILE A 87 -4.76 -14.68 3.55
C ILE A 87 -6.10 -13.95 3.53
N PHE A 88 -6.38 -13.17 4.58
CA PHE A 88 -7.55 -12.29 4.64
C PHE A 88 -7.07 -10.83 4.66
N THR A 89 -7.65 -9.98 3.82
CA THR A 89 -7.20 -8.61 3.59
C THR A 89 -8.33 -7.59 3.77
N GLU A 90 -7.95 -6.29 3.87
CA GLU A 90 -8.91 -5.16 3.86
C GLU A 90 -9.83 -5.22 2.64
N ARG A 91 -9.34 -5.69 1.49
CA ARG A 91 -10.12 -5.86 0.26
C ARG A 91 -11.21 -6.94 0.41
N ASP A 92 -10.86 -8.10 0.98
CA ASP A 92 -11.82 -9.19 1.18
C ASP A 92 -12.95 -8.75 2.11
N PHE A 93 -12.63 -7.92 3.13
CA PHE A 93 -13.65 -7.32 3.99
C PHE A 93 -14.53 -6.34 3.22
N LEU A 94 -13.95 -5.47 2.39
CA LEU A 94 -14.71 -4.52 1.58
C LEU A 94 -15.67 -5.23 0.63
N ASP A 95 -15.20 -6.28 -0.06
CA ASP A 95 -15.99 -7.09 -0.99
C ASP A 95 -17.19 -7.75 -0.27
N LEU A 96 -16.98 -8.22 0.97
CA LEU A 96 -18.00 -8.84 1.79
C LEU A 96 -19.08 -7.86 2.28
N MET A 97 -18.67 -6.62 2.60
CA MET A 97 -19.52 -5.64 3.28
C MET A 97 -20.17 -4.61 2.35
N ALA A 98 -19.75 -4.53 1.09
CA ALA A 98 -20.18 -3.48 0.17
C ALA A 98 -21.70 -3.33 0.01
N ASP A 99 -22.44 -4.44 0.13
CA ASP A 99 -23.90 -4.44 0.03
C ASP A 99 -24.63 -4.29 1.37
N THR A 100 -23.89 -4.25 2.49
CA THR A 100 -24.44 -4.20 3.85
C THR A 100 -24.08 -2.92 4.61
N ILE A 101 -23.22 -2.08 4.04
CA ILE A 101 -22.79 -0.81 4.65
C ILE A 101 -23.99 0.16 4.64
N ASP A 102 -24.29 0.72 5.81
CA ASP A 102 -25.35 1.70 5.99
C ASP A 102 -25.12 2.98 5.17
N TYR A 103 -26.24 3.66 4.87
CA TYR A 103 -26.26 4.94 4.15
C TYR A 103 -25.64 6.05 5.02
N ASP A 104 -24.32 6.22 4.91
CA ASP A 104 -23.60 7.34 5.50
C ASP A 104 -22.64 7.94 4.47
N SER A 105 -22.38 9.22 4.61
CA SER A 105 -21.52 9.95 3.69
C SER A 105 -20.04 9.71 3.97
N ILE A 106 -19.23 9.53 2.92
CA ILE A 106 -17.79 9.30 3.07
C ILE A 106 -17.06 10.44 3.80
N LYS A 107 -17.62 11.66 3.81
CA LYS A 107 -17.05 12.80 4.56
C LYS A 107 -16.91 12.54 6.06
N ASN A 108 -17.75 11.65 6.63
CA ASN A 108 -17.71 11.32 8.05
C ASN A 108 -16.60 10.31 8.38
N HIS A 109 -16.05 9.63 7.36
CA HIS A 109 -15.08 8.53 7.51
C HIS A 109 -13.73 8.81 6.83
N MET A 110 -13.68 9.74 5.87
CA MET A 110 -12.47 10.05 5.14
C MET A 110 -11.41 10.74 6.00
N SER A 111 -10.17 10.55 5.66
CA SER A 111 -9.05 11.33 6.20
C SER A 111 -8.96 12.68 5.50
N THR A 112 -9.07 13.80 6.25
CA THR A 112 -8.98 15.17 5.71
C THR A 112 -7.54 15.71 5.69
N LYS A 113 -6.63 15.17 6.50
CA LYS A 113 -5.22 15.55 6.53
C LYS A 113 -4.42 14.74 5.50
N VAL A 114 -4.68 15.00 4.22
CA VAL A 114 -4.06 14.27 3.12
C VAL A 114 -2.64 14.78 2.90
N LYS A 115 -1.65 13.87 2.96
CA LYS A 115 -0.28 14.18 2.53
C LYS A 115 -0.21 14.06 1.01
N THR A 116 -0.01 15.18 0.34
CA THR A 116 0.22 15.26 -1.11
C THR A 116 1.69 15.49 -1.42
N VAL A 117 2.08 15.25 -2.66
CA VAL A 117 3.40 15.55 -3.19
C VAL A 117 3.29 16.29 -4.53
N PRO A 118 4.23 17.20 -4.86
CA PRO A 118 4.32 17.84 -6.15
C PRO A 118 4.51 16.85 -7.30
N PHE A 119 4.16 17.25 -8.51
CA PHE A 119 4.24 16.42 -9.72
C PHE A 119 5.68 16.09 -10.14
N ASP A 120 6.64 16.89 -9.74
CA ASP A 120 8.07 16.76 -10.02
C ASP A 120 8.84 16.01 -8.91
N THR A 121 8.14 15.57 -7.85
CA THR A 121 8.73 14.69 -6.82
C THR A 121 9.34 13.44 -7.45
N THR A 122 10.54 13.08 -7.04
CA THR A 122 11.21 11.88 -7.54
C THR A 122 10.63 10.61 -6.92
N ILE A 123 10.85 9.47 -7.58
CA ILE A 123 10.46 8.15 -7.07
C ILE A 123 11.09 7.90 -5.70
N GLU A 124 12.36 8.28 -5.52
CA GLU A 124 13.11 8.13 -4.26
C GLU A 124 12.46 8.93 -3.12
N GLU A 125 12.16 10.20 -3.36
CA GLU A 125 11.51 11.06 -2.37
C GLU A 125 10.12 10.53 -1.98
N ALA A 126 9.33 10.09 -2.97
CA ALA A 126 8.04 9.48 -2.71
C ALA A 126 8.16 8.20 -1.87
N ALA A 127 9.11 7.32 -2.20
CA ALA A 127 9.41 6.11 -1.43
C ALA A 127 9.79 6.43 0.01
N LYS A 128 10.70 7.39 0.23
CA LYS A 128 11.10 7.86 1.57
C LYS A 128 9.92 8.41 2.37
N ILE A 129 9.05 9.20 1.74
CA ILE A 129 7.84 9.72 2.40
C ILE A 129 6.90 8.57 2.80
N MET A 130 6.66 7.61 1.89
CA MET A 130 5.82 6.45 2.18
C MET A 130 6.35 5.65 3.36
N VAL A 131 7.63 5.30 3.37
CA VAL A 131 8.27 4.52 4.43
C VAL A 131 8.24 5.26 5.77
N ASN A 132 8.71 6.51 5.80
CA ASN A 132 8.83 7.30 7.03
C ASN A 132 7.47 7.63 7.67
N ARG A 133 6.38 7.68 6.88
CA ARG A 133 5.04 8.01 7.35
C ARG A 133 4.11 6.81 7.44
N GLY A 134 4.54 5.64 6.97
CA GLY A 134 3.70 4.44 6.88
C GLY A 134 2.56 4.57 5.84
N PHE A 135 2.73 5.42 4.83
CA PHE A 135 1.73 5.61 3.79
C PHE A 135 1.97 4.66 2.62
N ARG A 136 0.93 3.97 2.17
CA ARG A 136 1.00 3.08 0.99
C ARG A 136 0.71 3.81 -0.32
N ARG A 137 0.33 5.11 -0.25
CA ARG A 137 -0.06 5.92 -1.41
C ARG A 137 0.10 7.41 -1.13
N LEU A 138 0.36 8.16 -2.18
CA LEU A 138 0.49 9.61 -2.12
C LEU A 138 -0.26 10.22 -3.32
N PRO A 139 -1.27 11.07 -3.09
CA PRO A 139 -1.85 11.90 -4.13
C PRO A 139 -0.81 12.90 -4.65
N ILE A 140 -0.79 13.08 -5.97
CA ILE A 140 0.12 13.95 -6.67
C ILE A 140 -0.64 15.17 -7.13
N VAL A 141 -0.12 16.35 -6.83
CA VAL A 141 -0.76 17.62 -7.17
C VAL A 141 0.13 18.48 -8.07
N LYS A 142 -0.52 19.23 -8.95
CA LYS A 142 0.09 20.30 -9.75
C LYS A 142 -0.79 21.53 -9.64
N ASP A 143 -0.23 22.65 -9.22
CA ASP A 143 -0.96 23.92 -9.02
C ASP A 143 -2.22 23.76 -8.15
N GLY A 144 -2.14 22.89 -7.13
CA GLY A 144 -3.25 22.58 -6.22
C GLY A 144 -4.28 21.55 -6.75
N ILE A 145 -4.17 21.15 -8.01
CA ILE A 145 -5.09 20.20 -8.66
C ILE A 145 -4.51 18.79 -8.55
N LEU A 146 -5.36 17.83 -8.20
CA LEU A 146 -4.99 16.41 -8.19
C LEU A 146 -4.78 15.92 -9.64
N ILE A 147 -3.60 15.37 -9.93
CA ILE A 147 -3.25 14.84 -11.25
C ILE A 147 -3.00 13.33 -11.26
N GLY A 148 -2.91 12.71 -10.10
CA GLY A 148 -2.66 11.27 -9.98
C GLY A 148 -2.50 10.80 -8.55
N ILE A 149 -2.36 9.48 -8.41
CA ILE A 149 -1.95 8.82 -7.16
C ILE A 149 -0.81 7.87 -7.49
N VAL A 150 0.27 7.95 -6.71
CA VAL A 150 1.31 6.91 -6.71
C VAL A 150 1.12 6.00 -5.50
N THR A 151 1.32 4.71 -5.69
CA THR A 151 1.23 3.69 -4.63
C THR A 151 2.54 2.94 -4.48
N ALA A 152 2.75 2.29 -3.33
CA ALA A 152 3.88 1.40 -3.12
C ALA A 152 3.95 0.29 -4.19
N SER A 153 2.80 -0.21 -4.65
CA SER A 153 2.73 -1.19 -5.74
C SER A 153 3.19 -0.62 -7.08
N ASN A 154 2.92 0.67 -7.38
CA ASN A 154 3.45 1.31 -8.59
C ASN A 154 4.97 1.38 -8.55
N ILE A 155 5.55 1.77 -7.42
CA ILE A 155 7.02 1.82 -7.23
C ILE A 155 7.60 0.41 -7.35
N MET A 156 7.02 -0.57 -6.67
CA MET A 156 7.47 -1.96 -6.74
C MET A 156 7.42 -2.50 -8.19
N ASN A 157 6.33 -2.25 -8.91
CA ASN A 157 6.19 -2.67 -10.30
C ASN A 157 7.19 -1.97 -11.22
N PHE A 158 7.47 -0.70 -11.00
CA PHE A 158 8.51 0.02 -11.72
C PHE A 158 9.88 -0.63 -11.51
N LEU A 159 10.24 -0.91 -10.28
CA LEU A 159 11.52 -1.55 -9.92
C LEU A 159 11.64 -2.97 -10.50
N GLY A 160 10.52 -3.69 -10.66
CA GLY A 160 10.46 -5.02 -11.28
C GLY A 160 10.40 -5.02 -12.81
N ASN A 161 10.24 -3.85 -13.46
CA ASN A 161 10.14 -3.75 -14.91
C ASN A 161 11.52 -3.56 -15.58
N GLY A 162 11.72 -4.22 -16.74
CA GLY A 162 12.99 -4.40 -17.44
C GLY A 162 13.96 -3.22 -17.43
N LYS A 163 13.54 -2.00 -17.84
CA LYS A 163 14.47 -0.86 -17.94
C LYS A 163 14.96 -0.34 -16.58
N ALA A 164 14.07 -0.28 -15.57
CA ALA A 164 14.47 0.10 -14.22
C ALA A 164 15.33 -1.01 -13.61
N PHE A 165 14.96 -2.27 -13.82
CA PHE A 165 15.73 -3.42 -13.37
C PHE A 165 17.13 -3.47 -14.02
N GLU A 166 17.26 -3.16 -15.32
CA GLU A 166 18.57 -3.03 -16.00
C GLU A 166 19.44 -1.94 -15.36
N LYS A 167 18.86 -0.77 -15.03
CA LYS A 167 19.57 0.30 -14.30
C LYS A 167 19.98 -0.13 -12.89
N LEU A 168 19.13 -0.90 -12.21
CA LEU A 168 19.44 -1.50 -10.91
C LEU A 168 20.66 -2.42 -10.99
N VAL A 169 20.71 -3.29 -11.99
CA VAL A 169 21.76 -4.30 -12.18
C VAL A 169 23.09 -3.67 -12.63
N THR A 170 23.04 -2.59 -13.41
CA THR A 170 24.22 -1.89 -13.93
C THR A 170 24.83 -0.86 -12.97
N GLY A 171 24.25 -0.71 -11.76
CA GLY A 171 24.74 0.24 -10.74
C GLY A 171 24.18 1.67 -10.88
N ASN A 172 23.30 1.92 -11.85
CA ASN A 172 22.66 3.23 -12.06
C ASN A 172 21.32 3.36 -11.31
N PHE A 173 21.24 2.77 -10.13
CA PHE A 173 20.04 2.74 -9.29
C PHE A 173 19.50 4.13 -8.95
N HIS A 174 20.40 5.03 -8.51
CA HIS A 174 20.02 6.42 -8.20
C HIS A 174 19.43 7.15 -9.41
N GLU A 175 19.92 6.87 -10.62
CA GLU A 175 19.37 7.44 -11.85
C GLU A 175 17.91 6.98 -12.09
N ALA A 176 17.61 5.69 -11.86
CA ALA A 176 16.25 5.18 -11.99
C ALA A 176 15.30 5.81 -10.96
N LEU A 177 15.74 5.96 -9.72
CA LEU A 177 14.93 6.55 -8.65
C LEU A 177 14.81 8.09 -8.74
N SER A 178 15.67 8.76 -9.50
CA SER A 178 15.60 10.19 -9.77
C SER A 178 14.53 10.57 -10.80
N GLU A 179 13.89 9.59 -11.44
CA GLU A 179 12.77 9.85 -12.35
C GLU A 179 11.58 10.45 -11.59
N PRO A 180 10.81 11.40 -12.20
CA PRO A 180 9.60 11.93 -11.59
C PRO A 180 8.55 10.83 -11.39
N ILE A 181 7.83 10.85 -10.27
CA ILE A 181 6.75 9.90 -9.96
C ILE A 181 5.61 9.91 -10.97
N THR A 182 5.47 10.97 -11.76
CA THR A 182 4.49 11.08 -12.85
C THR A 182 4.70 10.03 -13.95
N SER A 183 5.89 9.44 -14.04
CA SER A 183 6.18 8.30 -14.94
C SER A 183 5.47 7.01 -14.51
N LEU A 184 5.00 6.92 -13.26
CA LEU A 184 4.41 5.73 -12.65
C LEU A 184 2.89 5.74 -12.57
N ILE A 185 2.25 6.89 -12.81
CA ILE A 185 0.81 7.06 -12.57
C ILE A 185 -0.02 6.86 -13.84
N ASN A 186 -1.23 6.34 -13.64
CA ASN A 186 -2.27 6.43 -14.64
C ASN A 186 -2.90 7.83 -14.60
N LYS A 187 -3.26 8.37 -15.75
CA LYS A 187 -3.90 9.68 -15.86
C LYS A 187 -5.37 9.66 -15.43
N ASP A 188 -6.01 8.50 -15.47
CA ASP A 188 -7.41 8.32 -15.09
C ASP A 188 -7.50 8.04 -13.58
N VAL A 189 -7.66 9.12 -12.80
CA VAL A 189 -7.85 9.01 -11.35
C VAL A 189 -9.32 8.76 -11.04
N VAL A 190 -9.62 7.65 -10.39
CA VAL A 190 -10.96 7.40 -9.83
C VAL A 190 -11.07 8.17 -8.52
N TRP A 191 -12.10 8.99 -8.38
CA TRP A 191 -12.34 9.86 -7.23
C TRP A 191 -13.80 9.82 -6.77
N ALA A 192 -14.08 10.38 -5.62
CA ALA A 192 -15.41 10.48 -5.04
C ALA A 192 -15.71 11.91 -4.57
N SER A 193 -17.00 12.31 -4.53
CA SER A 193 -17.41 13.53 -3.87
C SER A 193 -17.58 13.31 -2.36
N PRO A 194 -17.47 14.32 -1.50
CA PRO A 194 -17.69 14.16 -0.05
C PRO A 194 -19.06 13.60 0.33
N GLU A 195 -20.06 13.89 -0.47
CA GLU A 195 -21.46 13.47 -0.23
C GLU A 195 -21.78 12.09 -0.82
N MET A 196 -20.81 11.41 -1.46
CA MET A 196 -21.01 10.05 -1.93
C MET A 196 -21.31 9.12 -0.76
N ASP A 197 -22.25 8.23 -0.96
CA ASP A 197 -22.59 7.19 0.01
C ASP A 197 -21.43 6.21 0.20
N LEU A 198 -21.22 5.75 1.45
CA LEU A 198 -20.13 4.85 1.80
C LEU A 198 -20.22 3.52 1.03
N GLY A 199 -21.44 2.97 0.86
CA GLY A 199 -21.67 1.76 0.07
C GLY A 199 -21.36 1.97 -1.41
N ASP A 200 -21.73 3.14 -1.98
CA ASP A 200 -21.38 3.49 -3.37
C ASP A 200 -19.87 3.62 -3.56
N ALA A 201 -19.17 4.23 -2.60
CA ALA A 201 -17.73 4.33 -2.63
C ALA A 201 -17.07 2.95 -2.55
N ALA A 202 -17.58 2.04 -1.73
CA ALA A 202 -17.11 0.65 -1.66
C ALA A 202 -17.26 -0.06 -3.01
N ARG A 203 -18.47 -0.01 -3.60
CA ARG A 203 -18.74 -0.58 -4.93
C ARG A 203 -17.83 0.01 -6.01
N LEU A 204 -17.63 1.33 -6.01
CA LEU A 204 -16.73 1.99 -6.94
C LEU A 204 -15.29 1.50 -6.80
N MET A 205 -14.80 1.35 -5.57
CA MET A 205 -13.45 0.83 -5.30
C MET A 205 -13.29 -0.61 -5.80
N ILE A 206 -14.30 -1.45 -5.61
CA ILE A 206 -14.32 -2.84 -6.08
C ILE A 206 -14.33 -2.88 -7.61
N GLU A 207 -15.27 -2.19 -8.25
CA GLU A 207 -15.42 -2.15 -9.72
C GLU A 207 -14.12 -1.67 -10.41
N LYS A 208 -13.54 -0.59 -9.90
CA LYS A 208 -12.32 0.01 -10.48
C LYS A 208 -11.03 -0.65 -9.99
N ARG A 209 -11.12 -1.62 -9.09
CA ARG A 209 -9.97 -2.32 -8.49
C ARG A 209 -8.95 -1.36 -7.88
N VAL A 210 -9.44 -0.32 -7.20
CA VAL A 210 -8.60 0.65 -6.49
C VAL A 210 -8.75 0.49 -4.97
N GLY A 211 -7.67 0.68 -4.23
CA GLY A 211 -7.66 0.57 -2.76
C GLY A 211 -7.94 1.90 -2.04
N SER A 212 -8.26 2.97 -2.78
CA SER A 212 -8.65 4.27 -2.22
C SER A 212 -9.29 5.16 -3.28
N LEU A 213 -10.06 6.14 -2.80
CA LEU A 213 -10.59 7.23 -3.61
C LEU A 213 -10.11 8.56 -3.00
N PRO A 214 -9.40 9.41 -3.76
CA PRO A 214 -9.32 10.84 -3.42
C PRO A 214 -10.72 11.40 -3.35
N VAL A 215 -10.96 12.28 -2.39
CA VAL A 215 -12.24 12.96 -2.25
C VAL A 215 -12.05 14.39 -2.73
N ILE A 216 -12.84 14.75 -3.74
CA ILE A 216 -12.74 16.04 -4.42
C ILE A 216 -14.05 16.80 -4.24
N ASP A 217 -13.94 18.05 -3.82
CA ASP A 217 -15.05 19.00 -3.75
C ASP A 217 -14.66 20.27 -4.52
N ASN A 218 -15.49 20.66 -5.49
CA ASN A 218 -15.27 21.83 -6.35
C ASN A 218 -13.83 21.88 -6.94
N ASP A 219 -13.38 20.77 -7.53
CA ASP A 219 -12.05 20.55 -8.10
C ASP A 219 -10.88 20.58 -7.09
N VAL A 220 -11.17 20.66 -5.79
CA VAL A 220 -10.16 20.67 -4.72
C VAL A 220 -10.11 19.33 -4.00
N LEU A 221 -8.93 18.78 -3.83
CA LEU A 221 -8.71 17.60 -3.00
C LEU A 221 -8.98 17.96 -1.53
N CYS A 222 -10.06 17.44 -0.94
CA CYS A 222 -10.48 17.70 0.43
C CYS A 222 -10.27 16.50 1.37
N GLY A 223 -10.04 15.30 0.82
CA GLY A 223 -9.86 14.09 1.62
C GLY A 223 -9.36 12.91 0.80
N ILE A 224 -9.20 11.80 1.50
CA ILE A 224 -8.99 10.47 0.91
C ILE A 224 -9.73 9.43 1.75
N ILE A 225 -10.42 8.50 1.08
CA ILE A 225 -10.99 7.32 1.73
C ILE A 225 -10.28 6.07 1.23
N THR A 226 -10.01 5.13 2.11
CA THR A 226 -9.25 3.92 1.84
C THR A 226 -9.99 2.68 2.34
N GLU A 227 -9.63 1.49 1.90
CA GLU A 227 -10.20 0.21 2.40
C GLU A 227 -10.21 0.15 3.94
N ARG A 228 -9.18 0.69 4.60
CA ARG A 228 -9.09 0.73 6.07
C ARG A 228 -10.16 1.59 6.74
N ASP A 229 -10.61 2.66 6.09
CA ASP A 229 -11.62 3.54 6.66
C ASP A 229 -12.98 2.83 6.72
N PHE A 230 -13.24 1.88 5.82
CA PHE A 230 -14.43 1.01 5.87
C PHE A 230 -14.39 0.03 7.05
N LEU A 231 -13.20 -0.53 7.38
CA LEU A 231 -13.06 -1.34 8.60
C LEU A 231 -13.48 -0.55 9.85
N ARG A 232 -13.06 0.72 9.93
CA ARG A 232 -13.35 1.60 11.06
C ARG A 232 -14.80 2.11 11.08
N ALA A 233 -15.44 2.21 9.93
CA ALA A 233 -16.84 2.65 9.83
C ALA A 233 -17.80 1.60 10.35
N VAL A 234 -17.44 0.33 10.27
CA VAL A 234 -18.32 -0.81 10.62
C VAL A 234 -17.99 -1.38 12.00
N TYR A 235 -16.78 -1.19 12.50
CA TYR A 235 -16.32 -1.68 13.80
C TYR A 235 -16.43 -0.59 14.89
#